data_58b826d5e6d1c4677bae443aafcd52c2
#
_entry.id   58b826d5e6d1c4677bae443aafcd52c2
#
_cell.length_a   1.000
_cell.length_b   1.000
_cell.length_c   1.000
_cell.angle_alpha   90.00
_cell.angle_beta   90.00
_cell.angle_gamma   90.00
#
_symmetry.space_group_name_H-M   'P 1'
#
loop_
_entity.id
_entity.type
_entity.pdbx_description
1 polymer ?
#
loop_
_entity_poly.entity_id
_entity_poly.type
_entity_poly.pdbx_seq_one_letter_code
_entity_poly.pdbx_strand_id
1 'polypeptide(L)'
;MKKLSVVIPVYYNEGSLPDLFAELRRVEDQLNRTRNIDLELIFVDDGSGDGSFAELMRIKEQRPDTRVIKLARNFGAIHAVKTGLQYVTGDCFTMLAADLQDPPD
;
A
#
# COMPACT_ATOMS: atom_id res chain seq x y z
N MET A 1 20.73 6.23 4.35
CA MET A 1 19.32 6.50 3.99
C MET A 1 18.44 5.46 4.64
N LYS A 2 17.33 5.88 5.23
CA LYS A 2 16.43 4.94 5.88
C LYS A 2 15.27 4.60 4.98
N LYS A 3 14.66 3.46 5.21
CA LYS A 3 13.53 3.00 4.41
C LYS A 3 12.36 2.69 5.31
N LEU A 4 11.20 3.22 4.99
CA LEU A 4 9.95 2.93 5.69
C LEU A 4 9.08 2.06 4.79
N SER A 5 8.68 0.89 5.29
CA SER A 5 7.80 0.00 4.55
C SER A 5 6.37 0.28 4.95
N VAL A 6 5.49 0.45 3.98
CA VAL A 6 4.07 0.69 4.24
C VAL A 6 3.29 -0.50 3.70
N VAL A 7 2.60 -1.22 4.58
CA VAL A 7 1.78 -2.37 4.20
C VAL A 7 0.33 -1.93 4.13
N ILE A 8 -0.30 -2.13 2.98
CA ILE A 8 -1.64 -1.63 2.72
C ILE A 8 -2.54 -2.78 2.29
N PRO A 9 -3.39 -3.30 3.19
CA PRO A 9 -4.35 -4.33 2.77
C PRO A 9 -5.45 -3.67 1.94
N VAL A 10 -5.83 -4.30 0.85
CA VAL A 10 -6.81 -3.77 -0.08
C VAL A 10 -7.96 -4.76 -0.22
N TYR A 11 -9.19 -4.29 -0.05
CA TYR A 11 -10.36 -5.12 -0.27
C TYR A 11 -11.50 -4.22 -0.71
N TYR A 12 -11.87 -4.34 -1.99
CA TYR A 12 -12.94 -3.50 -2.57
C TYR A 12 -12.66 -2.01 -2.41
N ASN A 13 -11.43 -1.61 -2.73
CA ASN A 13 -11.03 -0.22 -2.61
C ASN A 13 -10.78 0.45 -3.96
N GLU A 14 -11.40 -0.06 -5.03
CA GLU A 14 -11.16 0.45 -6.37
C GLU A 14 -11.29 1.97 -6.44
N GLY A 15 -12.33 2.51 -5.81
CA GLY A 15 -12.59 3.94 -5.91
C GLY A 15 -11.64 4.83 -5.12
N SER A 16 -11.03 4.31 -4.06
CA SER A 16 -10.15 5.12 -3.22
C SER A 16 -8.68 4.98 -3.54
N LEU A 17 -8.31 3.94 -4.30
CA LEU A 17 -6.89 3.70 -4.59
C LEU A 17 -6.20 4.83 -5.34
N PRO A 18 -6.82 5.47 -6.35
CA PRO A 18 -6.12 6.56 -7.03
C PRO A 18 -5.79 7.71 -6.10
N ASP A 19 -6.73 8.08 -5.22
CA ASP A 19 -6.50 9.18 -4.28
C ASP A 19 -5.44 8.80 -3.25
N LEU A 20 -5.49 7.55 -2.78
CA LEU A 20 -4.50 7.08 -1.83
C LEU A 20 -3.11 7.10 -2.46
N PHE A 21 -2.99 6.66 -3.70
CA PHE A 21 -1.69 6.64 -4.36
C PHE A 21 -1.14 8.06 -4.53
N ALA A 22 -2.00 9.01 -4.91
CA ALA A 22 -1.58 10.39 -5.04
C ALA A 22 -1.06 10.92 -3.71
N GLU A 23 -1.75 10.60 -2.62
CA GLU A 23 -1.32 11.04 -1.30
C GLU A 23 -0.01 10.39 -0.89
N LEU A 24 0.15 9.10 -1.19
CA LEU A 24 1.40 8.40 -0.87
C LEU A 24 2.58 8.99 -1.64
N ARG A 25 2.36 9.39 -2.91
CA ARG A 25 3.43 10.00 -3.69
C ARG A 25 3.84 11.34 -3.09
N ARG A 26 2.86 12.10 -2.59
CA ARG A 26 3.14 13.38 -1.97
C ARG A 26 3.95 13.20 -0.68
N VAL A 27 3.55 12.23 0.13
CA VAL A 27 4.25 11.93 1.37
C VAL A 27 5.65 11.40 1.08
N GLU A 28 5.77 10.54 0.07
CA GLU A 28 7.06 9.98 -0.31
C GLU A 28 8.03 11.10 -0.70
N ASP A 29 7.56 12.04 -1.52
CA ASP A 29 8.41 13.14 -1.95
C ASP A 29 8.84 13.99 -0.75
N GLN A 30 7.94 14.26 0.17
CA GLN A 30 8.23 15.06 1.33
C GLN A 30 9.25 14.36 2.25
N LEU A 31 9.06 13.08 2.51
CA LEU A 31 9.98 12.33 3.37
C LEU A 31 11.36 12.22 2.76
N ASN A 32 11.41 12.04 1.44
CA ASN A 32 12.68 11.91 0.76
C ASN A 32 13.45 13.22 0.84
N ARG A 33 12.76 14.36 0.64
CA ARG A 33 13.44 15.64 0.63
C ARG A 33 13.80 16.14 2.03
N THR A 34 12.96 15.90 3.03
CA THR A 34 13.18 16.50 4.34
C THR A 34 13.84 15.58 5.33
N ARG A 35 13.70 14.27 5.17
CA ARG A 35 14.21 13.30 6.14
C ARG A 35 15.12 12.26 5.52
N ASN A 36 15.29 12.29 4.20
CA ASN A 36 16.12 11.29 3.51
C ASN A 36 15.59 9.90 3.78
N ILE A 37 14.27 9.72 3.73
CA ILE A 37 13.62 8.43 3.93
C ILE A 37 12.99 7.99 2.63
N ASP A 38 13.22 6.73 2.24
CA ASP A 38 12.57 6.13 1.08
C ASP A 38 11.36 5.34 1.53
N LEU A 39 10.33 5.30 0.71
CA LEU A 39 9.16 4.47 1.00
C LEU A 39 9.21 3.18 0.19
N GLU A 40 8.82 2.10 0.83
CA GLU A 40 8.56 0.83 0.17
C GLU A 40 7.06 0.60 0.29
N LEU A 41 6.36 0.47 -0.82
CA LEU A 41 4.91 0.26 -0.79
C LEU A 41 4.61 -1.21 -1.06
N ILE A 42 3.83 -1.83 -0.17
CA ILE A 42 3.44 -3.22 -0.29
C ILE A 42 1.93 -3.29 -0.19
N PHE A 43 1.26 -3.51 -1.33
CA PHE A 43 -0.18 -3.64 -1.37
C PHE A 43 -0.54 -5.13 -1.38
N VAL A 44 -1.49 -5.52 -0.54
CA VAL A 44 -1.96 -6.89 -0.51
C VAL A 44 -3.45 -6.89 -0.85
N ASP A 45 -3.81 -7.39 -2.03
CA ASP A 45 -5.21 -7.47 -2.44
C ASP A 45 -5.81 -8.71 -1.81
N ASP A 46 -6.75 -8.52 -0.90
CA ASP A 46 -7.33 -9.59 -0.09
C ASP A 46 -8.54 -10.18 -0.81
N GLY A 47 -8.37 -10.57 -2.05
CA GLY A 47 -9.42 -11.27 -2.79
C GLY A 47 -10.54 -10.36 -3.27
N SER A 48 -10.23 -9.11 -3.68
CA SER A 48 -11.25 -8.19 -4.14
C SER A 48 -11.94 -8.70 -5.40
N GLY A 49 -13.25 -8.51 -5.46
CA GLY A 49 -14.00 -8.89 -6.65
C GLY A 49 -14.28 -7.72 -7.58
N ASP A 50 -13.82 -6.52 -7.24
CA ASP A 50 -14.01 -5.34 -8.08
C ASP A 50 -12.73 -5.07 -8.86
N GLY A 51 -12.54 -3.83 -9.32
CA GLY A 51 -11.35 -3.44 -10.09
C GLY A 51 -10.15 -3.06 -9.24
N SER A 52 -10.13 -3.40 -7.95
CA SER A 52 -9.01 -3.03 -7.08
C SER A 52 -7.68 -3.55 -7.61
N PHE A 53 -7.61 -4.81 -8.01
CA PHE A 53 -6.35 -5.36 -8.49
C PHE A 53 -5.88 -4.67 -9.76
N ALA A 54 -6.79 -4.36 -10.68
CA ALA A 54 -6.43 -3.64 -11.89
C ALA A 54 -5.87 -2.26 -11.56
N GLU A 55 -6.45 -1.60 -10.55
CA GLU A 55 -5.95 -0.31 -10.11
C GLU A 55 -4.55 -0.43 -9.51
N LEU A 56 -4.30 -1.51 -8.76
CA LEU A 56 -2.97 -1.74 -8.20
C LEU A 56 -1.94 -1.98 -9.32
N MET A 57 -2.34 -2.62 -10.42
CA MET A 57 -1.44 -2.81 -11.54
C MET A 57 -1.12 -1.47 -12.20
N ARG A 58 -2.07 -0.55 -12.28
CA ARG A 58 -1.81 0.79 -12.80
C ARG A 58 -0.85 1.55 -11.91
N ILE A 59 -1.00 1.40 -10.59
CA ILE A 59 -0.08 2.02 -9.63
C ILE A 59 1.33 1.47 -9.84
N LYS A 60 1.44 0.16 -10.04
CA LYS A 60 2.74 -0.45 -10.26
C LYS A 60 3.38 0.01 -11.56
N GLU A 61 2.58 0.29 -12.59
CA GLU A 61 3.12 0.84 -13.82
C GLU A 61 3.73 2.21 -13.60
N GLN A 62 3.10 3.03 -12.77
CA GLN A 62 3.59 4.37 -12.50
C GLN A 62 4.74 4.38 -11.53
N ARG A 63 4.81 3.38 -10.65
CA ARG A 63 5.86 3.29 -9.66
C ARG A 63 6.32 1.83 -9.60
N PRO A 64 7.22 1.43 -10.50
CA PRO A 64 7.60 0.01 -10.60
C PRO A 64 8.19 -0.58 -9.33
N ASP A 65 8.74 0.27 -8.47
CA ASP A 65 9.31 -0.21 -7.22
C ASP A 65 8.22 -0.39 -6.17
N THR A 66 7.09 -0.94 -6.55
CA THR A 66 5.94 -1.21 -5.68
C THR A 66 5.67 -2.70 -5.72
N ARG A 67 5.42 -3.30 -4.56
CA ARG A 67 5.10 -4.72 -4.50
C ARG A 67 3.59 -4.89 -4.40
N VAL A 68 3.04 -5.74 -5.23
CA VAL A 68 1.61 -6.04 -5.21
C VAL A 68 1.44 -7.54 -5.04
N ILE A 69 0.70 -7.95 -4.02
CA ILE A 69 0.45 -9.34 -3.73
C ILE A 69 -1.04 -9.58 -3.83
N LYS A 70 -1.45 -10.60 -4.58
CA LYS A 70 -2.87 -10.94 -4.73
C LYS A 70 -3.15 -12.24 -4.02
N LEU A 71 -4.03 -12.21 -3.04
CA LEU A 71 -4.44 -13.43 -2.36
C LEU A 71 -5.51 -14.14 -3.18
N ALA A 72 -5.56 -15.46 -3.07
CA ALA A 72 -6.48 -16.26 -3.87
C ALA A 72 -7.95 -16.01 -3.52
N ARG A 73 -8.19 -15.57 -2.31
CA ARG A 73 -9.55 -15.25 -1.86
C ARG A 73 -9.46 -14.36 -0.64
N ASN A 74 -10.59 -13.91 -0.14
CA ASN A 74 -10.61 -13.08 1.04
C ASN A 74 -10.28 -13.89 2.28
N PHE A 75 -9.22 -13.54 2.96
CA PHE A 75 -8.81 -14.18 4.20
C PHE A 75 -8.93 -13.24 5.40
N GLY A 76 -9.28 -11.98 5.17
CA GLY A 76 -9.39 -10.98 6.23
C GLY A 76 -8.20 -10.06 6.30
N ALA A 77 -8.44 -8.86 6.80
CA ALA A 77 -7.39 -7.83 6.82
C ALA A 77 -6.18 -8.23 7.64
N ILE A 78 -6.40 -8.93 8.75
CA ILE A 78 -5.28 -9.36 9.60
C ILE A 78 -4.37 -10.30 8.83
N HIS A 79 -4.96 -11.26 8.09
CA HIS A 79 -4.17 -12.19 7.31
C HIS A 79 -3.42 -11.46 6.18
N ALA A 80 -4.09 -10.49 5.54
CA ALA A 80 -3.46 -9.72 4.48
C ALA A 80 -2.27 -8.93 5.01
N VAL A 81 -2.40 -8.33 6.19
CA VAL A 81 -1.31 -7.59 6.80
C VAL A 81 -0.16 -8.53 7.13
N LYS A 82 -0.45 -9.70 7.69
CA LYS A 82 0.60 -10.68 8.01
C LYS A 82 1.35 -11.10 6.76
N THR A 83 0.62 -11.28 5.66
CA THR A 83 1.24 -11.65 4.39
C THR A 83 2.17 -10.53 3.93
N GLY A 84 1.69 -9.29 3.98
CA GLY A 84 2.51 -8.15 3.56
C GLY A 84 3.76 -7.99 4.41
N LEU A 85 3.66 -8.27 5.70
CA LEU A 85 4.82 -8.13 6.58
C LEU A 85 5.96 -9.06 6.21
N GLN A 86 5.68 -10.16 5.53
CA GLN A 86 6.73 -11.08 5.10
C GLN A 86 7.61 -10.47 4.02
N TYR A 87 7.18 -9.39 3.39
CA TYR A 87 7.92 -8.75 2.31
C TYR A 87 8.54 -7.42 2.71
N VAL A 88 8.42 -7.04 3.99
CA VAL A 88 8.99 -5.79 4.46
C VAL A 88 10.51 -5.87 4.43
N THR A 89 11.14 -4.90 3.81
CA THR A 89 12.60 -4.83 3.78
C THR A 89 13.11 -3.51 4.38
N GLY A 90 12.23 -2.65 4.87
CA GLY A 90 12.64 -1.37 5.41
C GLY A 90 13.17 -1.47 6.83
N ASP A 91 13.70 -0.36 7.31
CA ASP A 91 14.21 -0.28 8.68
C ASP A 91 13.07 -0.25 9.68
N CYS A 92 11.91 0.22 9.26
CA CYS A 92 10.71 0.18 10.08
C CYS A 92 9.51 0.03 9.14
N PHE A 93 8.35 -0.24 9.70
CA PHE A 93 7.17 -0.42 8.88
C PHE A 93 5.94 0.18 9.55
N THR A 94 4.92 0.44 8.76
CA THR A 94 3.62 0.87 9.27
C THR A 94 2.54 0.25 8.39
N MET A 95 1.30 0.27 8.87
CA MET A 95 0.16 -0.24 8.14
C MET A 95 -0.79 0.90 7.88
N LEU A 96 -1.45 0.88 6.74
CA LEU A 96 -2.33 1.95 6.36
C LEU A 96 -3.57 1.37 5.67
N ALA A 97 -4.75 1.83 6.05
CA ALA A 97 -5.97 1.39 5.41
C ALA A 97 -6.11 2.04 4.05
N ALA A 98 -6.64 1.29 3.09
CA ALA A 98 -6.71 1.77 1.72
C ALA A 98 -7.93 2.63 1.44
N ASP A 99 -8.83 2.81 2.39
CA ASP A 99 -10.07 3.47 2.09
C ASP A 99 -10.08 4.96 2.40
N LEU A 100 -9.06 5.49 2.99
CA LEU A 100 -8.97 6.90 3.31
C LEU A 100 -10.12 7.40 4.18
N GLN A 101 -10.87 6.48 4.78
CA GLN A 101 -11.96 6.89 5.60
C GLN A 101 -11.62 6.94 7.02
N ASP A 102 -10.41 6.90 7.36
CA ASP A 102 -10.02 6.96 8.64
C ASP A 102 -10.46 8.13 9.23
N PRO A 103 -11.23 8.09 10.19
CA PRO A 103 -11.68 9.23 10.79
C PRO A 103 -10.60 9.79 11.42
N PRO A 104 -10.27 10.81 11.01
CA PRO A 104 -9.23 11.39 11.58
C PRO A 104 -9.67 11.83 12.88
N ASP A 105 -10.54 11.92 13.34
CA ASP A 105 -10.83 12.45 14.54
C ASP A 105 -10.88 11.84 15.62
#